data_c5cf6c2c989176d7f18bb6109fbe5970
#
_entry.id   c5cf6c2c989176d7f18bb6109fbe5970
#
_cell.length_a   1.000
_cell.length_b   1.000
_cell.length_c   1.000
_cell.angle_alpha   90.00
_cell.angle_beta   90.00
_cell.angle_gamma   90.00
#
_symmetry.space_group_name_H-M   'P 1'
#
loop_
_entity.id
_entity.type
_entity.pdbx_description
1 polymer ?
#
loop_
_entity_poly.entity_id
_entity_poly.type
_entity_poly.pdbx_seq_one_letter_code
_entity_poly.pdbx_strand_id
1 'polypeptide(L)'
;MQTRLKKTLSMLVLSIGAFSMNQNTFATPELKLTDKWDKTFVQSKKVDHKKVMFKNRYGITLAADLYIPKNAKGKLPAIVVGGPFGAVKEQSSGLYAQTMAERGFVTLAFDPSYTGESGGEPRNVASPDINTEDFSAAVDFIGLQPNVDQNRIGMIGICGWGGMALNATAIDKRVKAVVASTMYDMTRVMSKGYNDSVTPEQRTKTLEQLGAQRWLDAKNGTPAYQSPYNVLKGGEAQFQVDYHDYYMTPRGYHPRAVNSGNAWTVTTPISFMNMPILSYIKEISPRPILFVHGEKAHSRYFSETAYEAASQPKELYIVPNANHVDLYDRVDLIPFDKLTDFFTKNLK
;
A
#
# COMPACT_ATOMS: atom_id res chain seq x y z
N MET A 1 -15.18 52.37 -36.18
CA MET A 1 -14.93 51.00 -36.73
C MET A 1 -14.53 50.13 -35.56
N GLN A 2 -15.51 49.45 -34.97
CA GLN A 2 -15.27 48.52 -33.83
C GLN A 2 -15.39 47.10 -34.34
N THR A 3 -14.31 46.37 -34.32
CA THR A 3 -14.27 44.94 -34.70
C THR A 3 -14.46 44.09 -33.44
N ARG A 4 -15.62 43.44 -33.34
CA ARG A 4 -15.91 42.45 -32.26
C ARG A 4 -15.23 41.14 -32.58
N LEU A 5 -14.33 40.72 -31.69
CA LEU A 5 -13.73 39.39 -31.70
C LEU A 5 -14.72 38.38 -31.06
N LYS A 6 -15.29 37.48 -31.83
CA LYS A 6 -16.13 36.37 -31.36
C LYS A 6 -15.20 35.27 -30.87
N LYS A 7 -15.22 34.96 -29.57
CA LYS A 7 -14.62 33.75 -28.99
C LYS A 7 -15.53 32.55 -29.27
N THR A 8 -15.08 31.66 -30.12
CA THR A 8 -15.75 30.39 -30.38
C THR A 8 -15.28 29.39 -29.32
N LEU A 9 -16.18 29.01 -28.42
CA LEU A 9 -15.96 27.95 -27.43
C LEU A 9 -16.30 26.61 -28.07
N SER A 10 -15.30 25.81 -28.44
CA SER A 10 -15.50 24.44 -28.94
C SER A 10 -15.86 23.53 -27.75
N MET A 11 -17.14 23.17 -27.64
CA MET A 11 -17.58 22.07 -26.79
C MET A 11 -17.24 20.75 -27.48
N LEU A 12 -16.34 19.99 -26.88
CA LEU A 12 -16.08 18.60 -27.27
C LEU A 12 -17.22 17.74 -26.70
N VAL A 13 -18.20 17.40 -27.51
CA VAL A 13 -19.28 16.46 -27.16
C VAL A 13 -18.71 15.04 -27.31
N LEU A 14 -18.42 14.38 -26.19
CA LEU A 14 -18.17 12.95 -26.19
C LEU A 14 -19.50 12.21 -26.39
N SER A 15 -19.73 11.71 -27.59
CA SER A 15 -20.81 10.78 -27.88
C SER A 15 -20.50 9.41 -27.27
N ILE A 16 -21.26 9.02 -26.25
CA ILE A 16 -21.24 7.66 -25.70
C ILE A 16 -22.01 6.76 -26.65
N GLY A 17 -21.30 6.15 -27.59
CA GLY A 17 -21.83 5.07 -28.42
C GLY A 17 -21.93 3.80 -27.59
N ALA A 18 -23.13 3.26 -27.40
CA ALA A 18 -23.33 1.94 -26.82
C ALA A 18 -22.79 0.87 -27.77
N PHE A 19 -21.53 0.46 -27.57
CA PHE A 19 -21.00 -0.73 -28.23
C PHE A 19 -21.35 -1.96 -27.37
N SER A 20 -22.24 -2.79 -27.91
CA SER A 20 -22.45 -4.15 -27.40
C SER A 20 -21.20 -4.97 -27.77
N MET A 21 -20.26 -5.06 -26.84
CA MET A 21 -19.10 -5.92 -27.00
C MET A 21 -19.48 -7.35 -26.61
N ASN A 22 -19.32 -8.28 -27.55
CA ASN A 22 -19.19 -9.71 -27.28
C ASN A 22 -18.00 -9.89 -26.31
N GLN A 23 -18.29 -10.10 -25.04
CA GLN A 23 -17.29 -10.42 -24.04
C GLN A 23 -16.81 -11.86 -24.27
N ASN A 24 -15.73 -12.02 -25.02
CA ASN A 24 -14.88 -13.20 -24.85
C ASN A 24 -14.22 -13.05 -23.45
N THR A 25 -14.94 -13.48 -22.42
CA THR A 25 -14.41 -13.60 -21.08
C THR A 25 -13.38 -14.73 -21.10
N PHE A 26 -12.10 -14.39 -21.24
CA PHE A 26 -11.05 -15.27 -20.74
C PHE A 26 -11.33 -15.38 -19.24
N ALA A 27 -11.79 -16.55 -18.79
CA ALA A 27 -12.03 -16.81 -17.38
C ALA A 27 -10.70 -16.62 -16.65
N THR A 28 -10.60 -15.56 -15.86
CA THR A 28 -9.47 -15.38 -14.95
C THR A 28 -9.50 -16.56 -13.98
N PRO A 29 -8.39 -17.28 -13.74
CA PRO A 29 -8.39 -18.39 -12.79
C PRO A 29 -8.97 -17.92 -11.47
N GLU A 30 -9.93 -18.67 -10.94
CA GLU A 30 -10.53 -18.40 -9.64
C GLU A 30 -9.44 -18.58 -8.57
N LEU A 31 -9.22 -17.53 -7.76
CA LEU A 31 -8.23 -17.58 -6.68
C LEU A 31 -8.69 -18.56 -5.62
N LYS A 32 -7.79 -19.45 -5.19
CA LYS A 32 -8.03 -20.39 -4.08
C LYS A 32 -7.51 -19.75 -2.79
N LEU A 33 -8.44 -19.20 -1.98
CA LEU A 33 -8.10 -18.65 -0.68
C LEU A 33 -8.07 -19.77 0.38
N THR A 34 -7.18 -19.65 1.37
CA THR A 34 -7.16 -20.57 2.49
C THR A 34 -8.26 -20.20 3.50
N ASP A 35 -9.00 -21.20 4.00
CA ASP A 35 -10.02 -20.99 5.06
C ASP A 35 -9.41 -21.00 6.47
N LYS A 36 -8.15 -21.40 6.61
CA LYS A 36 -7.47 -21.49 7.90
C LYS A 36 -7.03 -20.12 8.37
N TRP A 37 -7.09 -19.90 9.69
CA TRP A 37 -6.44 -18.77 10.31
C TRP A 37 -4.92 -19.00 10.31
N ASP A 38 -4.23 -18.43 9.36
CA ASP A 38 -2.79 -18.57 9.14
C ASP A 38 -2.02 -17.27 9.34
N LYS A 39 -2.58 -16.37 10.13
CA LYS A 39 -2.01 -15.04 10.38
C LYS A 39 -0.97 -15.08 11.49
N THR A 40 -0.03 -14.14 11.45
CA THR A 40 1.05 -14.00 12.44
C THR A 40 0.60 -13.43 13.78
N PHE A 41 -0.70 -13.20 13.93
CA PHE A 41 -1.31 -12.67 15.16
C PHE A 41 -2.55 -13.47 15.56
N VAL A 42 -2.95 -13.36 16.83
CA VAL A 42 -4.08 -14.11 17.39
C VAL A 42 -5.42 -13.53 16.88
N GLN A 43 -6.33 -14.43 16.53
CA GLN A 43 -7.69 -14.05 16.11
C GLN A 43 -8.47 -13.42 17.25
N SER A 44 -9.03 -12.25 17.01
CA SER A 44 -9.88 -11.56 17.97
C SER A 44 -11.27 -12.19 18.06
N LYS A 45 -11.76 -12.31 19.29
CA LYS A 45 -13.16 -12.71 19.54
C LYS A 45 -14.17 -11.57 19.39
N LYS A 46 -13.69 -10.31 19.25
CA LYS A 46 -14.52 -9.10 19.17
C LYS A 46 -14.94 -8.74 17.76
N VAL A 47 -14.35 -9.36 16.75
CA VAL A 47 -14.60 -9.06 15.34
C VAL A 47 -15.01 -10.31 14.55
N ASP A 48 -15.82 -10.13 13.54
CA ASP A 48 -16.08 -11.12 12.51
C ASP A 48 -15.06 -10.92 11.39
N HIS A 49 -14.50 -12.03 10.91
CA HIS A 49 -13.50 -12.05 9.84
C HIS A 49 -14.04 -12.82 8.65
N LYS A 50 -13.80 -12.29 7.43
CA LYS A 50 -14.10 -12.96 6.16
C LYS A 50 -12.98 -12.73 5.18
N LYS A 51 -12.54 -13.77 4.47
CA LYS A 51 -11.75 -13.60 3.25
C LYS A 51 -12.67 -13.20 2.11
N VAL A 52 -12.24 -12.21 1.35
CA VAL A 52 -13.01 -11.63 0.24
C VAL A 52 -12.12 -11.40 -0.97
N MET A 53 -12.75 -11.26 -2.13
CA MET A 53 -12.07 -10.96 -3.40
C MET A 53 -12.79 -9.82 -4.11
N PHE A 54 -12.03 -8.99 -4.79
CA PHE A 54 -12.55 -7.94 -5.66
C PHE A 54 -11.55 -7.66 -6.79
N LYS A 55 -11.98 -6.98 -7.83
CA LYS A 55 -11.10 -6.63 -8.97
C LYS A 55 -10.73 -5.17 -8.92
N ASN A 56 -9.47 -4.87 -9.27
CA ASN A 56 -9.06 -3.52 -9.60
C ASN A 56 -9.48 -3.17 -11.06
N ARG A 57 -9.32 -1.91 -11.47
CA ARG A 57 -9.70 -1.46 -12.82
C ARG A 57 -8.88 -2.10 -13.95
N TYR A 58 -7.75 -2.73 -13.63
CA TYR A 58 -6.94 -3.50 -14.58
C TYR A 58 -7.41 -4.96 -14.72
N GLY A 59 -8.48 -5.35 -14.02
CA GLY A 59 -9.05 -6.69 -14.04
C GLY A 59 -8.30 -7.71 -13.16
N ILE A 60 -7.31 -7.27 -12.39
CA ILE A 60 -6.58 -8.13 -11.45
C ILE A 60 -7.47 -8.38 -10.23
N THR A 61 -7.67 -9.65 -9.88
CA THR A 61 -8.41 -10.04 -8.68
C THR A 61 -7.52 -9.91 -7.45
N LEU A 62 -7.94 -9.13 -6.47
CA LEU A 62 -7.27 -8.96 -5.20
C LEU A 62 -7.91 -9.84 -4.13
N ALA A 63 -7.08 -10.42 -3.28
CA ALA A 63 -7.47 -11.17 -2.10
C ALA A 63 -7.34 -10.28 -0.86
N ALA A 64 -8.35 -10.27 0.01
CA ALA A 64 -8.36 -9.43 1.19
C ALA A 64 -9.02 -10.12 2.39
N ASP A 65 -8.73 -9.58 3.57
CA ASP A 65 -9.37 -9.91 4.84
C ASP A 65 -10.26 -8.75 5.28
N LEU A 66 -11.55 -8.99 5.35
CA LEU A 66 -12.54 -8.05 5.85
C LEU A 66 -12.83 -8.34 7.34
N TYR A 67 -12.68 -7.32 8.18
CA TYR A 67 -12.95 -7.40 9.61
C TYR A 67 -14.10 -6.47 9.96
N ILE A 68 -15.11 -7.00 10.66
CA ILE A 68 -16.32 -6.28 11.04
C ILE A 68 -16.48 -6.38 12.56
N PRO A 69 -16.65 -5.26 13.29
CA PRO A 69 -16.95 -5.31 14.72
C PRO A 69 -18.18 -6.17 14.99
N LYS A 70 -18.09 -7.13 15.92
CA LYS A 70 -19.27 -7.84 16.40
C LYS A 70 -20.20 -6.85 17.08
N ASN A 71 -21.48 -7.04 16.93
CA ASN A 71 -22.51 -6.16 17.49
C ASN A 71 -22.54 -4.73 16.90
N ALA A 72 -21.94 -4.53 15.74
CA ALA A 72 -22.05 -3.28 14.99
C ALA A 72 -23.51 -2.95 14.68
N LYS A 73 -23.94 -1.71 14.98
CA LYS A 73 -25.26 -1.21 14.65
C LYS A 73 -25.17 -0.09 13.62
N GLY A 74 -25.99 -0.19 12.59
CA GLY A 74 -26.01 0.82 11.53
C GLY A 74 -24.77 0.82 10.64
N LYS A 75 -24.54 1.93 9.97
CA LYS A 75 -23.37 2.13 9.09
C LYS A 75 -22.20 2.69 9.88
N LEU A 76 -21.04 2.06 9.76
CA LEU A 76 -19.80 2.41 10.44
C LEU A 76 -18.82 3.12 9.50
N PRO A 77 -17.88 3.90 10.04
CA PRO A 77 -16.70 4.33 9.29
C PRO A 77 -15.85 3.12 8.91
N ALA A 78 -15.13 3.22 7.80
CA ALA A 78 -14.29 2.13 7.32
C ALA A 78 -12.84 2.56 7.09
N ILE A 79 -11.91 1.60 7.16
CA ILE A 79 -10.47 1.84 6.95
C ILE A 79 -9.90 0.75 6.05
N VAL A 80 -9.27 1.16 4.95
CA VAL A 80 -8.45 0.30 4.09
C VAL A 80 -7.01 0.29 4.59
N VAL A 81 -6.38 -0.88 4.69
CA VAL A 81 -5.04 -1.05 5.25
C VAL A 81 -4.12 -1.76 4.26
N GLY A 82 -3.06 -1.09 3.82
CA GLY A 82 -1.96 -1.67 3.05
C GLY A 82 -0.73 -1.92 3.91
N GLY A 83 -0.08 -3.07 3.72
CA GLY A 83 1.03 -3.56 4.55
C GLY A 83 2.42 -3.09 4.12
N PRO A 84 3.48 -3.59 4.75
CA PRO A 84 4.85 -3.35 4.33
C PRO A 84 5.14 -3.89 2.92
N PHE A 85 6.11 -3.29 2.23
CA PHE A 85 6.52 -3.71 0.90
C PHE A 85 7.12 -5.12 0.92
N GLY A 86 6.45 -6.05 0.23
CA GLY A 86 6.80 -7.47 0.24
C GLY A 86 6.08 -8.32 1.29
N ALA A 87 5.37 -7.70 2.23
CA ALA A 87 4.52 -8.43 3.18
C ALA A 87 3.20 -8.87 2.54
N VAL A 88 2.47 -9.71 3.27
CA VAL A 88 1.11 -10.16 2.93
C VAL A 88 0.13 -9.73 4.02
N LYS A 89 -1.16 -9.74 3.69
CA LYS A 89 -2.26 -9.33 4.58
C LYS A 89 -2.36 -10.12 5.89
N GLU A 90 -1.73 -11.28 5.95
CA GLU A 90 -1.66 -12.13 7.15
C GLU A 90 -0.67 -11.62 8.20
N GLN A 91 0.10 -10.57 7.89
CA GLN A 91 1.12 -9.97 8.76
C GLN A 91 0.63 -8.60 9.31
N SER A 92 1.47 -7.59 9.28
CA SER A 92 1.25 -6.26 9.86
C SER A 92 -0.09 -5.60 9.46
N SER A 93 -0.45 -5.61 8.18
CA SER A 93 -1.70 -4.97 7.74
C SER A 93 -2.95 -5.63 8.32
N GLY A 94 -2.96 -6.96 8.43
CA GLY A 94 -4.04 -7.69 9.09
C GLY A 94 -4.13 -7.40 10.58
N LEU A 95 -2.99 -7.29 11.27
CA LEU A 95 -2.94 -6.90 12.68
C LEU A 95 -3.55 -5.50 12.89
N TYR A 96 -3.14 -4.52 12.07
CA TYR A 96 -3.72 -3.17 12.12
C TYR A 96 -5.22 -3.19 11.82
N ALA A 97 -5.63 -3.92 10.78
CA ALA A 97 -7.03 -4.03 10.40
C ALA A 97 -7.88 -4.65 11.53
N GLN A 98 -7.45 -5.79 12.09
CA GLN A 98 -8.16 -6.40 13.22
C GLN A 98 -8.24 -5.47 14.42
N THR A 99 -7.13 -4.83 14.79
CA THR A 99 -7.06 -3.96 15.97
C THR A 99 -7.94 -2.71 15.80
N MET A 100 -8.00 -2.13 14.60
CA MET A 100 -8.90 -1.00 14.34
C MET A 100 -10.38 -1.45 14.26
N ALA A 101 -10.63 -2.69 13.82
CA ALA A 101 -11.99 -3.24 13.86
C ALA A 101 -12.48 -3.45 15.30
N GLU A 102 -11.62 -3.89 16.22
CA GLU A 102 -11.95 -3.95 17.65
C GLU A 102 -12.34 -2.59 18.25
N ARG A 103 -11.93 -1.51 17.60
CA ARG A 103 -12.17 -0.10 17.98
C ARG A 103 -13.36 0.54 17.25
N GLY A 104 -14.15 -0.26 16.51
CA GLY A 104 -15.42 0.18 15.93
C GLY A 104 -15.39 0.58 14.46
N PHE A 105 -14.35 0.28 13.71
CA PHE A 105 -14.27 0.51 12.27
C PHE A 105 -14.49 -0.79 11.49
N VAL A 106 -15.12 -0.72 10.31
CA VAL A 106 -15.04 -1.82 9.35
C VAL A 106 -13.71 -1.70 8.65
N THR A 107 -12.90 -2.78 8.60
CA THR A 107 -11.55 -2.67 8.06
C THR A 107 -11.27 -3.75 7.02
N LEU A 108 -10.38 -3.43 6.06
CA LEU A 108 -9.98 -4.31 4.98
C LEU A 108 -8.46 -4.28 4.84
N ALA A 109 -7.81 -5.43 5.04
CA ALA A 109 -6.41 -5.63 4.70
C ALA A 109 -6.31 -6.48 3.43
N PHE A 110 -5.51 -6.08 2.45
CA PHE A 110 -5.43 -6.75 1.15
C PHE A 110 -3.99 -7.12 0.78
N ASP A 111 -3.86 -8.18 -0.02
CA ASP A 111 -2.62 -8.43 -0.75
C ASP A 111 -2.62 -7.58 -2.02
N PRO A 112 -1.52 -6.90 -2.33
CA PRO A 112 -1.43 -6.13 -3.57
C PRO A 112 -1.40 -7.04 -4.80
N SER A 113 -1.72 -6.48 -5.97
CA SER A 113 -1.58 -7.16 -7.25
C SER A 113 -0.24 -7.87 -7.37
N TYR A 114 -0.23 -9.06 -7.94
CA TYR A 114 0.93 -9.93 -8.20
C TYR A 114 1.53 -10.62 -6.98
N THR A 115 1.03 -10.40 -5.77
CA THR A 115 1.64 -10.93 -4.53
C THR A 115 0.62 -11.66 -3.64
N GLY A 116 1.11 -12.47 -2.71
CA GLY A 116 0.27 -13.19 -1.76
C GLY A 116 -0.78 -14.07 -2.43
N GLU A 117 -2.01 -13.99 -1.95
CA GLU A 117 -3.18 -14.66 -2.54
C GLU A 117 -3.83 -13.87 -3.68
N SER A 118 -3.42 -12.61 -3.94
CA SER A 118 -3.92 -11.81 -5.07
C SER A 118 -3.41 -12.34 -6.41
N GLY A 119 -4.17 -12.09 -7.46
CA GLY A 119 -3.85 -12.47 -8.84
C GLY A 119 -2.82 -11.55 -9.50
N GLY A 120 -2.70 -11.72 -10.80
CA GLY A 120 -1.78 -10.98 -11.68
C GLY A 120 -0.55 -11.79 -12.06
N GLU A 121 -0.14 -11.63 -13.33
CA GLU A 121 1.04 -12.27 -13.91
C GLU A 121 1.90 -11.23 -14.64
N PRO A 122 3.23 -11.37 -14.62
CA PRO A 122 3.99 -12.37 -13.85
C PRO A 122 3.90 -12.12 -12.33
N ARG A 123 4.10 -13.16 -11.53
CA ARG A 123 4.09 -13.04 -10.05
C ARG A 123 5.25 -12.20 -9.55
N ASN A 124 5.10 -11.68 -8.32
CA ASN A 124 6.17 -10.99 -7.60
C ASN A 124 6.69 -9.74 -8.33
N VAL A 125 5.77 -8.99 -8.89
CA VAL A 125 5.99 -7.67 -9.50
C VAL A 125 5.35 -6.61 -8.60
N ALA A 126 5.90 -5.41 -8.61
CA ALA A 126 5.25 -4.23 -8.06
C ALA A 126 5.31 -3.09 -9.08
N SER A 127 4.31 -2.22 -9.04
CA SER A 127 4.22 -1.03 -9.89
C SER A 127 3.58 0.11 -9.11
N PRO A 128 4.16 1.32 -9.12
CA PRO A 128 3.57 2.46 -8.42
C PRO A 128 2.15 2.77 -8.86
N ASP A 129 1.84 2.64 -10.14
CA ASP A 129 0.52 2.90 -10.69
C ASP A 129 -0.49 1.83 -10.26
N ILE A 130 -0.20 0.54 -10.55
CA ILE A 130 -1.12 -0.56 -10.25
C ILE A 130 -1.35 -0.70 -8.74
N ASN A 131 -0.29 -0.57 -7.94
CA ASN A 131 -0.42 -0.72 -6.50
C ASN A 131 -1.08 0.50 -5.83
N THR A 132 -1.01 1.69 -6.42
CA THR A 132 -1.86 2.83 -6.02
C THR A 132 -3.33 2.55 -6.33
N GLU A 133 -3.62 1.99 -7.51
CA GLU A 133 -4.96 1.57 -7.90
C GLU A 133 -5.55 0.49 -6.99
N ASP A 134 -4.73 -0.44 -6.49
CA ASP A 134 -5.19 -1.49 -5.56
C ASP A 134 -5.85 -0.89 -4.30
N PHE A 135 -5.37 0.26 -3.82
CA PHE A 135 -6.03 1.01 -2.73
C PHE A 135 -7.40 1.55 -3.15
N SER A 136 -7.52 2.14 -4.34
CA SER A 136 -8.80 2.66 -4.83
C SER A 136 -9.82 1.54 -5.06
N ALA A 137 -9.39 0.39 -5.57
CA ALA A 137 -10.22 -0.80 -5.70
C ALA A 137 -10.68 -1.34 -4.33
N ALA A 138 -9.82 -1.28 -3.32
CA ALA A 138 -10.18 -1.63 -1.94
C ALA A 138 -11.22 -0.64 -1.36
N VAL A 139 -11.11 0.65 -1.69
CA VAL A 139 -12.14 1.67 -1.36
C VAL A 139 -13.46 1.38 -2.06
N ASP A 140 -13.44 0.99 -3.34
CA ASP A 140 -14.65 0.55 -4.07
C ASP A 140 -15.35 -0.58 -3.33
N PHE A 141 -14.58 -1.63 -3.01
CA PHE A 141 -15.13 -2.82 -2.37
C PHE A 141 -15.69 -2.54 -0.97
N ILE A 142 -14.91 -1.87 -0.10
CA ILE A 142 -15.34 -1.63 1.29
C ILE A 142 -16.51 -0.64 1.36
N GLY A 143 -16.54 0.36 0.47
CA GLY A 143 -17.62 1.34 0.39
C GLY A 143 -18.97 0.74 -0.02
N LEU A 144 -18.97 -0.40 -0.69
CA LEU A 144 -20.19 -1.13 -1.09
C LEU A 144 -20.68 -2.11 -0.03
N GLN A 145 -19.98 -2.28 1.10
CA GLN A 145 -20.43 -3.15 2.16
C GLN A 145 -21.67 -2.55 2.86
N PRO A 146 -22.69 -3.36 3.18
CA PRO A 146 -23.98 -2.86 3.68
C PRO A 146 -23.89 -2.11 5.01
N ASN A 147 -22.87 -2.41 5.80
CA ASN A 147 -22.58 -1.83 7.12
C ASN A 147 -21.55 -0.69 7.08
N VAL A 148 -21.19 -0.18 5.91
CA VAL A 148 -20.22 0.91 5.74
C VAL A 148 -20.91 2.19 5.32
N ASP A 149 -20.49 3.31 5.92
CA ASP A 149 -20.81 4.64 5.44
C ASP A 149 -19.76 5.10 4.43
N GLN A 150 -20.15 5.23 3.16
CA GLN A 150 -19.28 5.62 2.05
C GLN A 150 -18.64 6.99 2.22
N ASN A 151 -19.22 7.85 3.06
CA ASN A 151 -18.67 9.19 3.32
C ASN A 151 -17.61 9.20 4.43
N ARG A 152 -17.38 8.06 5.09
CA ARG A 152 -16.49 7.93 6.24
C ARG A 152 -15.44 6.85 6.03
N ILE A 153 -14.66 6.97 4.95
CA ILE A 153 -13.59 6.03 4.60
C ILE A 153 -12.24 6.66 4.87
N GLY A 154 -11.41 5.97 5.65
CA GLY A 154 -10.01 6.28 5.90
C GLY A 154 -9.06 5.27 5.28
N MET A 155 -7.77 5.57 5.35
CA MET A 155 -6.72 4.72 4.81
C MET A 155 -5.52 4.65 5.75
N ILE A 156 -4.92 3.48 5.88
CA ILE A 156 -3.63 3.27 6.57
C ILE A 156 -2.68 2.62 5.58
N GLY A 157 -1.50 3.20 5.42
CA GLY A 157 -0.39 2.58 4.71
C GLY A 157 0.80 2.38 5.63
N ILE A 158 1.41 1.20 5.60
CA ILE A 158 2.53 0.82 6.46
C ILE A 158 3.78 0.63 5.60
N CYS A 159 4.92 1.17 6.01
CA CYS A 159 6.21 1.06 5.31
C CYS A 159 6.09 1.54 3.85
N GLY A 160 6.49 0.75 2.87
CA GLY A 160 6.39 1.11 1.44
C GLY A 160 4.98 1.42 0.98
N TRP A 161 3.97 0.81 1.58
CA TRP A 161 2.56 1.13 1.29
C TRP A 161 2.09 2.43 1.95
N GLY A 162 2.88 3.01 2.87
CA GLY A 162 2.65 4.37 3.38
C GLY A 162 2.72 5.41 2.28
N GLY A 163 3.76 5.36 1.43
CA GLY A 163 3.87 6.23 0.26
C GLY A 163 2.76 5.99 -0.77
N MET A 164 2.38 4.71 -1.02
CA MET A 164 1.27 4.37 -1.91
C MET A 164 -0.08 4.88 -1.39
N ALA A 165 -0.34 4.75 -0.09
CA ALA A 165 -1.57 5.26 0.53
C ALA A 165 -1.69 6.78 0.42
N LEU A 166 -0.59 7.52 0.58
CA LEU A 166 -0.56 8.97 0.37
C LEU A 166 -0.88 9.30 -1.10
N ASN A 167 -0.26 8.60 -2.05
CA ASN A 167 -0.53 8.79 -3.47
C ASN A 167 -1.99 8.47 -3.83
N ALA A 168 -2.51 7.33 -3.37
CA ALA A 168 -3.91 6.95 -3.55
C ALA A 168 -4.87 8.00 -2.94
N THR A 169 -4.56 8.50 -1.74
CA THR A 169 -5.37 9.55 -1.12
C THR A 169 -5.32 10.86 -1.91
N ALA A 170 -4.19 11.22 -2.53
CA ALA A 170 -4.12 12.42 -3.35
C ALA A 170 -5.09 12.35 -4.55
N ILE A 171 -5.22 11.19 -5.18
CA ILE A 171 -6.10 10.95 -6.33
C ILE A 171 -7.54 10.68 -5.90
N ASP A 172 -7.76 9.80 -4.93
CA ASP A 172 -9.09 9.34 -4.51
C ASP A 172 -9.70 10.24 -3.44
N LYS A 173 -10.60 11.11 -3.86
CA LYS A 173 -11.26 12.07 -2.96
C LYS A 173 -12.34 11.45 -2.05
N ARG A 174 -12.66 10.17 -2.21
CA ARG A 174 -13.53 9.40 -1.30
C ARG A 174 -12.86 9.10 0.03
N VAL A 175 -11.52 9.02 0.05
CA VAL A 175 -10.73 8.88 1.28
C VAL A 175 -10.73 10.20 2.04
N LYS A 176 -11.19 10.19 3.29
CA LYS A 176 -11.37 11.39 4.12
C LYS A 176 -10.21 11.68 5.06
N ALA A 177 -9.42 10.67 5.40
CA ALA A 177 -8.26 10.80 6.28
C ALA A 177 -7.25 9.68 5.99
N VAL A 178 -5.96 9.94 6.13
CA VAL A 178 -4.91 8.94 5.87
C VAL A 178 -3.87 8.93 6.98
N VAL A 179 -3.44 7.71 7.36
CA VAL A 179 -2.31 7.46 8.23
C VAL A 179 -1.19 6.80 7.43
N ALA A 180 0.01 7.34 7.51
CA ALA A 180 1.24 6.74 6.98
C ALA A 180 2.12 6.31 8.16
N SER A 181 2.12 5.00 8.46
CA SER A 181 2.87 4.42 9.57
C SER A 181 4.22 3.91 9.10
N THR A 182 5.31 4.34 9.77
CA THR A 182 6.70 3.95 9.46
C THR A 182 6.99 3.93 7.95
N MET A 183 6.51 4.96 7.24
CA MET A 183 6.44 4.97 5.78
C MET A 183 7.81 4.98 5.08
N TYR A 184 7.80 4.41 3.87
CA TYR A 184 8.82 4.63 2.85
C TYR A 184 8.21 5.31 1.62
N ASP A 185 8.98 6.17 0.99
CA ASP A 185 8.80 6.48 -0.42
C ASP A 185 9.63 5.49 -1.25
N MET A 186 8.98 4.40 -1.71
CA MET A 186 9.66 3.36 -2.50
C MET A 186 10.22 3.90 -3.81
N THR A 187 9.61 4.94 -4.38
CA THR A 187 10.12 5.56 -5.61
C THR A 187 11.40 6.34 -5.36
N ARG A 188 11.48 7.04 -4.23
CA ARG A 188 12.70 7.75 -3.82
C ARG A 188 13.83 6.79 -3.50
N VAL A 189 13.58 5.75 -2.67
CA VAL A 189 14.65 4.83 -2.30
C VAL A 189 15.18 4.02 -3.47
N MET A 190 14.32 3.58 -4.40
CA MET A 190 14.77 2.86 -5.59
C MET A 190 15.50 3.75 -6.59
N SER A 191 15.18 5.04 -6.66
CA SER A 191 15.82 5.97 -7.58
C SER A 191 17.06 6.65 -7.03
N LYS A 192 17.10 6.94 -5.72
CA LYS A 192 18.15 7.73 -5.06
C LYS A 192 18.91 6.98 -3.97
N GLY A 193 18.49 5.75 -3.66
CA GLY A 193 19.11 4.97 -2.58
C GLY A 193 18.74 5.45 -1.17
N TYR A 194 19.28 4.77 -0.18
CA TYR A 194 19.11 5.14 1.22
C TYR A 194 19.81 6.48 1.50
N ASN A 195 19.11 7.40 2.16
CA ASN A 195 19.58 8.78 2.40
C ASN A 195 20.01 9.54 1.12
N ASP A 196 19.38 9.23 -0.01
CA ASP A 196 19.70 9.83 -1.32
C ASP A 196 21.19 9.66 -1.72
N SER A 197 21.79 8.54 -1.36
CA SER A 197 23.23 8.27 -1.53
C SER A 197 23.64 7.87 -2.95
N VAL A 198 22.69 7.60 -3.84
CA VAL A 198 22.93 7.19 -5.23
C VAL A 198 23.16 8.41 -6.11
N THR A 199 24.33 8.48 -6.77
CA THR A 199 24.63 9.56 -7.72
C THR A 199 23.88 9.40 -9.04
N PRO A 200 23.74 10.46 -9.86
CA PRO A 200 23.16 10.35 -11.20
C PRO A 200 23.86 9.30 -12.09
N GLU A 201 25.18 9.18 -11.99
CA GLU A 201 25.99 8.21 -12.74
C GLU A 201 25.69 6.78 -12.31
N GLN A 202 25.61 6.54 -10.99
CA GLN A 202 25.24 5.24 -10.43
C GLN A 202 23.81 4.85 -10.84
N ARG A 203 22.88 5.82 -10.80
CA ARG A 203 21.51 5.61 -11.27
C ARG A 203 21.47 5.25 -12.76
N THR A 204 22.21 5.96 -13.60
CA THR A 204 22.32 5.68 -15.04
C THR A 204 22.83 4.26 -15.28
N LYS A 205 23.91 3.87 -14.62
CA LYS A 205 24.47 2.51 -14.72
C LYS A 205 23.47 1.43 -14.30
N THR A 206 22.69 1.68 -13.24
CA THR A 206 21.63 0.76 -12.81
C THR A 206 20.55 0.62 -13.89
N LEU A 207 20.11 1.72 -14.50
CA LEU A 207 19.11 1.70 -15.57
C LEU A 207 19.61 0.97 -16.82
N GLU A 208 20.89 1.12 -17.17
CA GLU A 208 21.53 0.35 -18.27
C GLU A 208 21.51 -1.15 -18.00
N GLN A 209 21.85 -1.57 -16.77
CA GLN A 209 21.79 -2.98 -16.35
C GLN A 209 20.37 -3.53 -16.40
N LEU A 210 19.39 -2.78 -15.89
CA LEU A 210 17.98 -3.16 -15.94
C LEU A 210 17.45 -3.20 -17.39
N GLY A 211 17.92 -2.30 -18.26
CA GLY A 211 17.62 -2.30 -19.69
C GLY A 211 18.16 -3.55 -20.39
N ALA A 212 19.40 -3.95 -20.09
CA ALA A 212 19.98 -5.19 -20.59
C ALA A 212 19.21 -6.43 -20.12
N GLN A 213 18.80 -6.44 -18.85
CA GLN A 213 17.95 -7.53 -18.30
C GLN A 213 16.63 -7.66 -19.05
N ARG A 214 15.98 -6.56 -19.45
CA ARG A 214 14.74 -6.61 -20.22
C ARG A 214 14.89 -7.38 -21.54
N TRP A 215 16.05 -7.26 -22.22
CA TRP A 215 16.30 -8.03 -23.43
C TRP A 215 16.42 -9.54 -23.16
N LEU A 216 17.03 -9.91 -22.02
CA LEU A 216 17.10 -11.31 -21.60
C LEU A 216 15.71 -11.85 -21.26
N ASP A 217 14.91 -11.09 -20.49
CA ASP A 217 13.53 -11.46 -20.16
C ASP A 217 12.69 -11.65 -21.42
N ALA A 218 12.76 -10.72 -22.37
CA ALA A 218 12.03 -10.79 -23.65
C ALA A 218 12.46 -12.01 -24.49
N LYS A 219 13.77 -12.30 -24.54
CA LYS A 219 14.31 -13.47 -25.25
C LYS A 219 13.83 -14.79 -24.63
N ASN A 220 13.74 -14.83 -23.29
CA ASN A 220 13.37 -16.02 -22.54
C ASN A 220 11.84 -16.19 -22.43
N GLY A 221 11.05 -15.15 -22.76
CA GLY A 221 9.59 -15.15 -22.59
C GLY A 221 9.11 -15.13 -21.13
N THR A 222 10.02 -14.92 -20.18
CA THR A 222 9.73 -14.86 -18.74
C THR A 222 10.70 -13.95 -18.02
N PRO A 223 10.27 -13.18 -17.00
CA PRO A 223 11.17 -12.33 -16.23
C PRO A 223 12.12 -13.16 -15.37
N ALA A 224 13.32 -12.61 -15.17
CA ALA A 224 14.22 -13.10 -14.14
C ALA A 224 13.79 -12.59 -12.75
N TYR A 225 13.96 -13.43 -11.73
CA TYR A 225 13.69 -13.10 -10.35
C TYR A 225 14.98 -12.88 -9.58
N GLN A 226 14.93 -12.02 -8.57
CA GLN A 226 16.05 -11.81 -7.66
C GLN A 226 16.25 -13.05 -6.79
N SER A 227 17.50 -13.29 -6.39
CA SER A 227 17.79 -14.38 -5.45
C SER A 227 17.31 -14.00 -4.05
N PRO A 228 16.53 -14.85 -3.38
CA PRO A 228 16.19 -14.65 -1.99
C PRO A 228 17.43 -14.54 -1.10
N TYR A 229 17.35 -13.65 -0.08
CA TYR A 229 18.38 -13.56 0.96
C TYR A 229 17.73 -13.86 2.33
N ASN A 230 18.06 -15.02 2.88
CA ASN A 230 17.44 -15.48 4.12
C ASN A 230 18.45 -15.64 5.26
N VAL A 231 19.72 -15.34 5.00
CA VAL A 231 20.81 -15.60 5.96
C VAL A 231 21.62 -14.32 6.14
N LEU A 232 21.76 -13.89 7.40
CA LEU A 232 22.71 -12.86 7.78
C LEU A 232 24.14 -13.40 7.70
N LYS A 233 25.04 -12.65 7.13
CA LYS A 233 26.46 -13.02 6.96
C LYS A 233 27.35 -12.48 8.07
N GLY A 234 26.82 -11.56 8.88
CA GLY A 234 27.56 -10.79 9.88
C GLY A 234 28.08 -9.46 9.34
N GLY A 235 27.95 -8.40 10.14
CA GLY A 235 28.34 -7.05 9.75
C GLY A 235 27.28 -6.22 9.05
N GLU A 236 26.05 -6.73 8.95
CA GLU A 236 24.91 -5.98 8.41
C GLU A 236 24.56 -4.77 9.27
N ALA A 237 24.00 -3.73 8.64
CA ALA A 237 23.45 -2.61 9.40
C ALA A 237 22.27 -3.07 10.28
N GLN A 238 22.08 -2.44 11.42
CA GLN A 238 21.07 -2.85 12.41
C GLN A 238 19.67 -3.02 11.78
N PHE A 239 19.25 -2.13 10.91
CA PHE A 239 17.95 -2.22 10.28
C PHE A 239 17.76 -3.48 9.42
N GLN A 240 18.84 -4.01 8.82
CA GLN A 240 18.80 -5.27 8.07
C GLN A 240 18.61 -6.46 9.02
N VAL A 241 19.25 -6.41 10.19
CA VAL A 241 19.04 -7.40 11.26
C VAL A 241 17.60 -7.33 11.77
N ASP A 242 17.05 -6.12 11.98
CA ASP A 242 15.68 -5.91 12.42
C ASP A 242 14.66 -6.47 11.40
N TYR A 243 14.89 -6.25 10.10
CA TYR A 243 14.05 -6.84 9.05
C TYR A 243 14.14 -8.37 9.01
N HIS A 244 15.35 -8.91 9.14
CA HIS A 244 15.53 -10.36 9.21
C HIS A 244 14.80 -10.94 10.42
N ASP A 245 14.92 -10.33 11.58
CA ASP A 245 14.22 -10.76 12.81
C ASP A 245 12.70 -10.80 12.59
N TYR A 246 12.12 -9.77 11.95
CA TYR A 246 10.69 -9.78 11.68
C TYR A 246 10.29 -10.80 10.61
N TYR A 247 10.92 -10.79 9.43
CA TYR A 247 10.44 -11.56 8.28
C TYR A 247 10.91 -13.01 8.23
N MET A 248 12.03 -13.33 8.86
CA MET A 248 12.68 -14.66 8.74
C MET A 248 12.62 -15.49 10.03
N THR A 249 12.00 -14.97 11.10
CA THR A 249 11.79 -15.68 12.35
C THR A 249 10.29 -15.86 12.65
N PRO A 250 9.91 -16.69 13.64
CA PRO A 250 8.50 -16.85 14.02
C PRO A 250 7.81 -15.56 14.46
N ARG A 251 8.54 -14.46 14.66
CA ARG A 251 7.98 -13.15 15.01
C ARG A 251 6.95 -12.68 13.97
N GLY A 252 7.28 -12.75 12.68
CA GLY A 252 6.41 -12.26 11.62
C GLY A 252 6.54 -13.03 10.31
N TYR A 253 7.30 -14.15 10.28
CA TYR A 253 7.44 -14.98 9.08
C TYR A 253 6.09 -15.47 8.56
N HIS A 254 5.90 -15.37 7.24
CA HIS A 254 4.75 -15.95 6.57
C HIS A 254 5.18 -16.59 5.22
N PRO A 255 4.75 -17.84 4.91
CA PRO A 255 5.25 -18.55 3.72
C PRO A 255 4.85 -17.90 2.39
N ARG A 256 3.78 -17.11 2.34
CA ARG A 256 3.39 -16.35 1.14
C ARG A 256 4.09 -15.00 1.00
N ALA A 257 4.78 -14.51 2.04
CA ALA A 257 5.52 -13.26 2.00
C ALA A 257 6.91 -13.43 1.34
N VAL A 258 6.97 -14.10 0.20
CA VAL A 258 8.23 -14.41 -0.49
C VAL A 258 9.00 -13.15 -0.91
N ASN A 259 8.29 -12.05 -1.14
CA ASN A 259 8.86 -10.78 -1.56
C ASN A 259 9.58 -10.06 -0.43
N SER A 260 9.24 -10.32 0.83
CA SER A 260 10.02 -9.86 1.97
C SER A 260 11.39 -10.54 2.06
N GLY A 261 11.54 -11.72 1.45
CA GLY A 261 12.79 -12.41 1.21
C GLY A 261 13.46 -12.09 -0.14
N ASN A 262 13.06 -10.99 -0.80
CA ASN A 262 13.63 -10.54 -2.08
C ASN A 262 13.29 -11.38 -3.32
N ALA A 263 12.09 -11.93 -3.40
CA ALA A 263 11.65 -12.71 -4.56
C ALA A 263 11.04 -11.85 -5.71
N TRP A 264 11.34 -10.56 -5.76
CA TRP A 264 10.87 -9.66 -6.82
C TRP A 264 11.49 -9.97 -8.18
N THR A 265 10.81 -9.60 -9.27
CA THR A 265 11.48 -9.58 -10.59
C THR A 265 12.61 -8.58 -10.58
N VAL A 266 13.71 -8.92 -11.28
CA VAL A 266 14.91 -8.06 -11.36
C VAL A 266 14.57 -6.67 -11.89
N THR A 267 13.60 -6.58 -12.80
CA THR A 267 13.19 -5.33 -13.46
C THR A 267 12.14 -4.51 -12.72
N THR A 268 11.62 -4.99 -11.57
CA THR A 268 10.65 -4.26 -10.73
C THR A 268 11.07 -2.81 -10.43
N PRO A 269 12.35 -2.47 -10.15
CA PRO A 269 12.72 -1.09 -9.82
C PRO A 269 12.49 -0.06 -10.93
N ILE A 270 12.42 -0.46 -12.20
CA ILE A 270 12.38 0.47 -13.35
C ILE A 270 11.24 1.49 -13.22
N SER A 271 10.01 1.03 -12.95
CA SER A 271 8.86 1.93 -12.83
C SER A 271 8.96 2.83 -11.59
N PHE A 272 9.45 2.29 -10.47
CA PHE A 272 9.66 3.06 -9.24
C PHE A 272 10.70 4.17 -9.43
N MET A 273 11.77 3.89 -10.14
CA MET A 273 12.85 4.86 -10.37
C MET A 273 12.40 6.10 -11.17
N ASN A 274 11.26 6.02 -11.87
CA ASN A 274 10.81 7.09 -12.77
C ASN A 274 9.40 7.63 -12.50
N MET A 275 8.76 7.21 -11.41
CA MET A 275 7.38 7.60 -11.07
C MET A 275 7.29 8.11 -9.62
N PRO A 276 7.65 9.40 -9.35
CA PRO A 276 7.65 9.94 -7.99
C PRO A 276 6.22 10.05 -7.44
N ILE A 277 5.86 9.16 -6.50
CA ILE A 277 4.48 9.02 -6.00
C ILE A 277 4.03 10.15 -5.07
N LEU A 278 4.93 10.94 -4.50
CA LEU A 278 4.56 12.04 -3.59
C LEU A 278 4.43 13.40 -4.29
N SER A 279 4.47 13.45 -5.63
CA SER A 279 4.39 14.71 -6.41
C SER A 279 3.14 15.54 -6.10
N TYR A 280 2.02 14.89 -5.80
CA TYR A 280 0.73 15.52 -5.51
C TYR A 280 0.33 15.45 -4.04
N ILE A 281 1.27 15.22 -3.12
CA ILE A 281 0.97 15.10 -1.68
C ILE A 281 0.26 16.34 -1.11
N LYS A 282 0.53 17.52 -1.65
CA LYS A 282 -0.12 18.78 -1.25
C LYS A 282 -1.62 18.79 -1.52
N GLU A 283 -2.08 18.03 -2.53
CA GLU A 283 -3.49 17.95 -2.93
C GLU A 283 -4.33 17.02 -2.06
N ILE A 284 -3.72 16.36 -1.07
CA ILE A 284 -4.47 15.66 -0.03
C ILE A 284 -5.27 16.67 0.81
N SER A 285 -4.71 17.84 1.06
CA SER A 285 -5.43 18.95 1.74
C SER A 285 -6.77 19.25 1.03
N PRO A 286 -7.86 19.57 1.78
CA PRO A 286 -7.92 19.80 3.23
C PRO A 286 -8.13 18.55 4.08
N ARG A 287 -7.94 17.35 3.54
CA ARG A 287 -8.08 16.08 4.26
C ARG A 287 -6.84 15.85 5.14
N PRO A 288 -7.03 15.40 6.40
CA PRO A 288 -5.93 15.30 7.35
C PRO A 288 -5.02 14.10 7.05
N ILE A 289 -3.73 14.30 7.32
CA ILE A 289 -2.68 13.29 7.28
C ILE A 289 -2.08 13.13 8.67
N LEU A 290 -1.95 11.88 9.15
CA LEU A 290 -1.13 11.54 10.31
C LEU A 290 0.05 10.68 9.87
N PHE A 291 1.26 11.18 10.07
CA PHE A 291 2.49 10.42 9.95
C PHE A 291 2.85 9.84 11.33
N VAL A 292 3.11 8.54 11.39
CA VAL A 292 3.59 7.85 12.60
C VAL A 292 4.93 7.21 12.28
N HIS A 293 5.97 7.48 13.07
CA HIS A 293 7.29 6.87 12.84
C HIS A 293 8.01 6.59 14.15
N GLY A 294 8.85 5.56 14.16
CA GLY A 294 9.69 5.26 15.31
C GLY A 294 10.87 6.22 15.44
N GLU A 295 11.19 6.63 16.66
CA GLU A 295 12.30 7.55 16.95
C GLU A 295 13.65 7.00 16.45
N LYS A 296 13.87 5.68 16.62
CA LYS A 296 15.11 4.98 16.24
C LYS A 296 15.05 4.36 14.83
N ALA A 297 13.97 4.59 14.11
CA ALA A 297 13.83 4.01 12.77
C ALA A 297 14.78 4.68 11.77
N HIS A 298 15.60 3.88 11.08
CA HIS A 298 16.52 4.32 10.04
C HIS A 298 15.81 5.06 8.88
N SER A 299 14.51 4.80 8.71
CA SER A 299 13.65 5.32 7.64
C SER A 299 12.88 6.59 8.04
N ARG A 300 13.11 7.15 9.24
CA ARG A 300 12.34 8.29 9.76
C ARG A 300 12.35 9.49 8.82
N TYR A 301 13.44 9.73 8.12
CA TYR A 301 13.59 10.83 7.17
C TYR A 301 12.55 10.82 6.02
N PHE A 302 11.99 9.66 5.66
CA PHE A 302 10.91 9.59 4.67
C PHE A 302 9.62 10.26 5.19
N SER A 303 9.23 9.95 6.43
CA SER A 303 8.07 10.60 7.04
C SER A 303 8.28 12.09 7.28
N GLU A 304 9.48 12.49 7.73
CA GLU A 304 9.83 13.89 7.95
C GLU A 304 9.77 14.69 6.65
N THR A 305 10.37 14.19 5.57
CA THR A 305 10.33 14.83 4.25
C THR A 305 8.91 14.89 3.67
N ALA A 306 8.13 13.81 3.79
CA ALA A 306 6.76 13.79 3.33
C ALA A 306 5.87 14.74 4.16
N TYR A 307 6.09 14.81 5.47
CA TYR A 307 5.43 15.79 6.34
C TYR A 307 5.74 17.21 5.92
N GLU A 308 7.00 17.56 5.66
CA GLU A 308 7.38 18.88 5.18
C GLU A 308 6.69 19.23 3.86
N ALA A 309 6.66 18.29 2.92
CA ALA A 309 6.06 18.47 1.60
C ALA A 309 4.53 18.59 1.62
N ALA A 310 3.84 17.95 2.56
CA ALA A 310 2.38 17.96 2.64
C ALA A 310 1.83 19.33 3.07
N SER A 311 0.59 19.63 2.64
CA SER A 311 -0.17 20.79 3.12
C SER A 311 -0.95 20.45 4.41
N GLN A 312 -1.40 21.48 5.14
CA GLN A 312 -2.27 21.32 6.31
C GLN A 312 -3.67 20.80 5.92
N PRO A 313 -4.37 20.06 6.81
CA PRO A 313 -3.95 19.66 8.17
C PRO A 313 -3.07 18.41 8.14
N LYS A 314 -1.98 18.45 8.86
CA LYS A 314 -1.02 17.32 8.97
C LYS A 314 -0.44 17.22 10.38
N GLU A 315 -0.11 16.02 10.81
CA GLU A 315 0.52 15.75 12.10
C GLU A 315 1.65 14.72 11.91
N LEU A 316 2.75 14.89 12.63
CA LEU A 316 3.84 13.92 12.74
C LEU A 316 3.94 13.46 14.19
N TYR A 317 3.73 12.17 14.41
CA TYR A 317 3.84 11.54 15.72
C TYR A 317 5.05 10.59 15.76
N ILE A 318 6.03 10.92 16.59
CA ILE A 318 7.25 10.10 16.79
C ILE A 318 7.05 9.20 18.00
N VAL A 319 7.12 7.89 17.79
CA VAL A 319 7.01 6.87 18.84
C VAL A 319 8.37 6.73 19.53
N PRO A 320 8.49 7.05 20.83
CA PRO A 320 9.77 6.98 21.54
C PRO A 320 10.34 5.55 21.53
N ASN A 321 11.65 5.45 21.37
CA ASN A 321 12.43 4.22 21.39
C ASN A 321 12.09 3.14 20.35
N ALA A 322 11.04 3.31 19.51
CA ALA A 322 10.67 2.35 18.49
C ALA A 322 11.61 2.41 17.28
N ASN A 323 11.98 1.24 16.74
CA ASN A 323 12.60 1.12 15.44
C ASN A 323 11.54 0.98 14.32
N HIS A 324 11.97 0.70 13.10
CA HIS A 324 11.06 0.59 11.96
C HIS A 324 10.06 -0.57 12.09
N VAL A 325 10.55 -1.77 12.38
CA VAL A 325 9.72 -2.99 12.43
C VAL A 325 8.96 -3.17 13.74
N ASP A 326 9.28 -2.39 14.77
CA ASP A 326 8.48 -2.36 16.01
C ASP A 326 7.05 -1.87 15.72
N LEU A 327 6.89 -1.00 14.73
CA LEU A 327 5.57 -0.55 14.29
C LEU A 327 4.85 -1.52 13.34
N TYR A 328 5.36 -2.74 13.19
CA TYR A 328 4.68 -3.80 12.43
C TYR A 328 3.81 -4.69 13.30
N ASP A 329 4.28 -5.03 14.51
CA ASP A 329 3.69 -6.06 15.36
C ASP A 329 3.66 -5.73 16.86
N ARG A 330 4.46 -4.76 17.31
CA ARG A 330 4.51 -4.41 18.72
C ARG A 330 3.30 -3.56 19.12
N VAL A 331 2.20 -4.24 19.50
CA VAL A 331 0.94 -3.59 19.88
C VAL A 331 1.07 -2.65 21.08
N ASP A 332 2.12 -2.84 21.88
CA ASP A 332 2.49 -1.98 23.01
C ASP A 332 3.19 -0.68 22.58
N LEU A 333 3.74 -0.64 21.37
CA LEU A 333 4.42 0.52 20.79
C LEU A 333 3.61 1.21 19.70
N ILE A 334 2.85 0.44 18.90
CA ILE A 334 1.97 1.01 17.88
C ILE A 334 0.91 1.88 18.56
N PRO A 335 0.82 3.19 18.23
CA PRO A 335 -0.06 4.10 18.97
C PRO A 335 -1.52 3.97 18.51
N PHE A 336 -2.13 2.79 18.70
CA PHE A 336 -3.48 2.50 18.24
C PHE A 336 -4.54 3.45 18.81
N ASP A 337 -4.37 3.95 20.04
CA ASP A 337 -5.29 4.93 20.61
C ASP A 337 -5.21 6.26 19.84
N LYS A 338 -4.01 6.70 19.48
CA LYS A 338 -3.81 7.88 18.63
C LYS A 338 -4.44 7.73 17.25
N LEU A 339 -4.28 6.54 16.63
CA LEU A 339 -4.91 6.23 15.35
C LEU A 339 -6.43 6.25 15.47
N THR A 340 -6.98 5.68 16.54
CA THR A 340 -8.41 5.67 16.82
C THR A 340 -8.98 7.07 16.97
N ASP A 341 -8.33 7.91 17.77
CA ASP A 341 -8.73 9.30 17.98
C ASP A 341 -8.68 10.11 16.66
N PHE A 342 -7.62 9.90 15.89
CA PHE A 342 -7.46 10.55 14.59
C PHE A 342 -8.62 10.21 13.64
N PHE A 343 -8.93 8.92 13.45
CA PHE A 343 -10.02 8.52 12.56
C PHE A 343 -11.40 8.87 13.13
N THR A 344 -11.63 8.72 14.43
CA THR A 344 -12.90 9.10 15.06
C THR A 344 -13.19 10.59 14.89
N LYS A 345 -12.17 11.42 14.99
CA LYS A 345 -12.30 12.87 14.78
C LYS A 345 -12.60 13.23 13.32
N ASN A 346 -12.01 12.52 12.37
CA ASN A 346 -11.96 12.92 10.97
C ASN A 346 -12.89 12.11 10.02
N LEU A 347 -13.48 11.03 10.50
CA LEU A 347 -14.48 10.22 9.78
C LEU A 347 -15.88 10.43 10.38
N LYS A 348 -16.35 11.68 10.41
CA LYS A 348 -17.67 12.09 10.94
C LYS A 348 -18.69 12.17 9.83
#